data_1e4920b26bc614b4ad726aaaae9d8836
#
_entry.id   1e4920b26bc614b4ad726aaaae9d8836
#
_cell.length_a   1.000
_cell.length_b   1.000
_cell.length_c   1.000
_cell.angle_alpha   90.00
_cell.angle_beta   90.00
_cell.angle_gamma   90.00
#
_symmetry.space_group_name_H-M   'P 1'
#
loop_
_entity.id
_entity.type
_entity.pdbx_description
1 polymer ?
#
loop_
_entity_poly.entity_id
_entity_poly.type
_entity_poly.pdbx_seq_one_letter_code
_entity_poly.pdbx_strand_id
1 'polypeptide(L)'
;MASKQLLRPTNRRVRWLVGCLLVGLFCIQCTQVGEVGSSNSLIARSPGENPAEVADKVVRLAKSDHVALLAYCRDHYQHNYRDYTCTLIKQERIKGALTKEQEIAVKFMDSPFSVAMKWHRNPPIGDAILYVEGKYNNRMIVRPKSRFFRLLTGGSVFRKPDGPDAMKNTLRPVNIFGFGRGMRELIAVYAQAKRAGDLKEAFGGYAEVAGRKTVVLERHLPPEDDYPACKTLIYVDVEYLVPICIEGFDWDGRLSSRYLYRDIRFNVGLTEDDFLPEANGIKVPSK
;
A
#
# COMPACT_ATOMS: atom_id res chain seq x y z
N MET A 1 -51.38 -31.56 -15.11
CA MET A 1 -51.59 -31.24 -16.54
C MET A 1 -51.01 -29.86 -16.83
N ALA A 2 -50.01 -29.75 -17.64
CA ALA A 2 -49.50 -28.68 -18.51
C ALA A 2 -47.97 -28.70 -18.57
N SER A 3 -47.53 -29.18 -19.71
CA SER A 3 -46.15 -29.28 -20.20
C SER A 3 -45.54 -27.89 -20.40
N LYS A 4 -44.29 -27.70 -19.98
CA LYS A 4 -43.48 -26.55 -20.41
C LYS A 4 -42.33 -27.03 -21.26
N GLN A 5 -42.34 -26.59 -22.50
CA GLN A 5 -41.30 -26.80 -23.51
C GLN A 5 -40.06 -25.99 -23.22
N LEU A 6 -38.92 -26.66 -23.39
CA LEU A 6 -37.57 -26.08 -23.42
C LEU A 6 -37.31 -25.39 -24.78
N LEU A 7 -36.86 -24.17 -24.74
CA LEU A 7 -36.25 -23.49 -25.89
C LEU A 7 -34.73 -23.37 -25.67
N ARG A 8 -33.94 -23.97 -26.56
CA ARG A 8 -32.47 -23.81 -26.66
C ARG A 8 -32.14 -22.61 -27.56
N PRO A 9 -31.13 -21.82 -27.25
CA PRO A 9 -30.62 -20.84 -28.20
C PRO A 9 -29.52 -21.41 -29.09
N THR A 10 -29.57 -21.04 -30.35
CA THR A 10 -28.75 -21.43 -31.46
C THR A 10 -27.40 -20.75 -31.47
N ASN A 11 -26.35 -21.55 -31.75
CA ASN A 11 -24.98 -21.12 -32.06
C ASN A 11 -24.92 -20.31 -33.37
N ARG A 12 -24.35 -19.10 -33.32
CA ARG A 12 -23.84 -18.37 -34.50
C ARG A 12 -22.32 -18.35 -34.49
N ARG A 13 -21.72 -19.16 -35.38
CA ARG A 13 -20.29 -19.09 -35.74
C ARG A 13 -20.07 -17.86 -36.63
N VAL A 14 -19.16 -16.97 -36.24
CA VAL A 14 -18.62 -15.92 -37.10
C VAL A 14 -17.24 -16.39 -37.60
N ARG A 15 -17.12 -16.46 -38.91
CA ARG A 15 -15.91 -16.82 -39.67
C ARG A 15 -15.01 -15.59 -39.78
N TRP A 16 -13.75 -15.69 -39.38
CA TRP A 16 -12.72 -14.72 -39.69
C TRP A 16 -12.01 -15.05 -40.99
N LEU A 17 -11.99 -14.08 -41.88
CA LEU A 17 -11.25 -14.11 -43.14
C LEU A 17 -9.80 -13.67 -42.89
N VAL A 18 -8.88 -14.45 -43.42
CA VAL A 18 -7.43 -14.22 -43.47
C VAL A 18 -7.14 -13.20 -44.58
N GLY A 19 -6.38 -12.18 -44.27
CA GLY A 19 -5.81 -11.26 -45.24
C GLY A 19 -4.30 -11.13 -45.03
N CYS A 20 -3.56 -11.49 -46.09
CA CYS A 20 -2.09 -11.60 -46.15
C CYS A 20 -1.36 -10.26 -46.32
N LEU A 21 -0.15 -10.24 -45.76
CA LEU A 21 1.15 -9.71 -46.23
C LEU A 21 1.22 -8.29 -46.87
N LEU A 22 2.03 -7.45 -46.24
CA LEU A 22 3.05 -6.65 -46.93
C LEU A 22 4.30 -6.46 -46.06
N VAL A 23 5.41 -6.97 -46.57
CA VAL A 23 6.78 -6.83 -46.06
C VAL A 23 7.29 -5.46 -46.45
N GLY A 24 7.70 -4.66 -45.45
CA GLY A 24 8.42 -3.41 -45.62
C GLY A 24 9.75 -3.45 -44.88
N LEU A 25 10.84 -3.67 -45.62
CA LEU A 25 12.21 -3.44 -45.12
C LEU A 25 12.37 -1.95 -44.78
N PHE A 26 12.77 -1.65 -43.55
CA PHE A 26 13.33 -0.36 -43.21
C PHE A 26 14.69 -0.53 -42.52
N CYS A 27 15.66 0.19 -43.08
CA CYS A 27 17.07 0.23 -42.69
C CYS A 27 17.29 0.61 -41.23
N ILE A 28 18.20 -0.15 -40.62
CA ILE A 28 18.78 0.15 -39.30
C ILE A 28 19.74 1.32 -39.46
N GLN A 29 19.39 2.49 -38.91
CA GLN A 29 20.38 3.49 -38.55
C GLN A 29 20.64 3.41 -37.05
N CYS A 30 21.84 2.94 -36.69
CA CYS A 30 22.39 3.05 -35.35
C CYS A 30 22.57 4.53 -35.00
N THR A 31 21.72 5.07 -34.16
CA THR A 31 21.98 6.30 -33.40
C THR A 31 22.43 5.87 -32.01
N GLN A 32 23.66 6.18 -31.64
CA GLN A 32 24.15 6.07 -30.28
C GLN A 32 23.28 6.91 -29.35
N VAL A 33 22.55 6.25 -28.48
CA VAL A 33 21.86 6.91 -27.35
C VAL A 33 22.89 7.03 -26.26
N GLY A 34 23.21 8.28 -25.93
CA GLY A 34 24.10 8.62 -24.83
C GLY A 34 23.61 8.01 -23.51
N GLU A 35 24.56 7.55 -22.71
CA GLU A 35 24.36 7.10 -21.34
C GLU A 35 23.63 8.19 -20.54
N VAL A 36 22.37 7.96 -20.26
CA VAL A 36 21.64 8.72 -19.24
C VAL A 36 22.19 8.25 -17.91
N GLY A 37 22.91 9.15 -17.25
CA GLY A 37 23.53 8.91 -15.97
C GLY A 37 22.56 8.27 -14.98
N SER A 38 22.93 7.08 -14.51
CA SER A 38 22.31 6.40 -13.39
C SER A 38 22.34 7.34 -12.20
N SER A 39 21.19 7.90 -11.84
CA SER A 39 21.03 8.57 -10.56
C SER A 39 21.20 7.50 -9.47
N ASN A 40 22.39 7.45 -8.88
CA ASN A 40 22.67 6.70 -7.66
C ASN A 40 21.75 7.24 -6.56
N SER A 41 20.58 6.64 -6.41
CA SER A 41 19.81 6.77 -5.18
C SER A 41 20.68 6.15 -4.08
N LEU A 42 21.12 6.97 -3.13
CA LEU A 42 21.83 6.53 -1.93
C LEU A 42 20.86 5.65 -1.11
N ILE A 43 20.84 4.36 -1.44
CA ILE A 43 20.18 3.35 -0.62
C ILE A 43 21.03 3.21 0.62
N ALA A 44 20.50 3.57 1.79
CA ALA A 44 21.16 3.33 3.06
C ALA A 44 21.24 1.81 3.28
N ARG A 45 22.39 1.23 2.91
CA ARG A 45 22.71 -0.19 3.17
C ARG A 45 23.56 -0.26 4.41
N SER A 46 23.34 -1.29 5.20
CA SER A 46 24.28 -1.64 6.28
C SER A 46 25.65 -1.87 5.66
N PRO A 47 26.74 -1.26 6.18
CA PRO A 47 28.07 -1.45 5.64
C PRO A 47 28.45 -2.94 5.73
N GLY A 48 28.61 -3.62 4.58
CA GLY A 48 29.14 -4.97 4.50
C GLY A 48 28.23 -6.05 3.91
N GLU A 49 26.94 -5.83 3.69
CA GLU A 49 26.09 -6.85 3.06
C GLU A 49 26.18 -6.82 1.53
N ASN A 50 26.52 -7.98 0.95
CA ASN A 50 26.53 -8.17 -0.51
C ASN A 50 25.08 -8.16 -1.05
N PRO A 51 24.73 -7.30 -2.04
CA PRO A 51 23.38 -7.24 -2.61
C PRO A 51 22.83 -8.58 -3.13
N ALA A 52 23.70 -9.43 -3.67
CA ALA A 52 23.30 -10.76 -4.15
C ALA A 52 22.91 -11.69 -2.99
N GLU A 53 23.66 -11.65 -1.89
CA GLU A 53 23.36 -12.46 -0.69
C GLU A 53 22.06 -12.01 -0.03
N VAL A 54 21.80 -10.71 0.01
CA VAL A 54 20.53 -10.15 0.50
C VAL A 54 19.36 -10.63 -0.36
N ALA A 55 19.49 -10.54 -1.69
CA ALA A 55 18.45 -11.01 -2.60
C ALA A 55 18.18 -12.52 -2.44
N ASP A 56 19.23 -13.33 -2.35
CA ASP A 56 19.12 -14.78 -2.12
C ASP A 56 18.46 -15.10 -0.78
N LYS A 57 18.81 -14.36 0.28
CA LYS A 57 18.18 -14.47 1.61
C LYS A 57 16.70 -14.15 1.55
N VAL A 58 16.32 -13.05 0.89
CA VAL A 58 14.92 -12.65 0.71
C VAL A 58 14.13 -13.74 -0.01
N VAL A 59 14.64 -14.26 -1.12
CA VAL A 59 13.99 -15.33 -1.89
C VAL A 59 13.86 -16.61 -1.09
N ARG A 60 14.92 -17.02 -0.38
CA ARG A 60 14.90 -18.21 0.47
C ARG A 60 13.84 -18.09 1.56
N LEU A 61 13.82 -16.97 2.29
CA LEU A 61 12.84 -16.74 3.35
C LEU A 61 11.41 -16.62 2.79
N ALA A 62 11.21 -15.98 1.64
CA ALA A 62 9.91 -15.90 0.98
C ALA A 62 9.34 -17.28 0.63
N LYS A 63 10.20 -18.29 0.38
CA LYS A 63 9.79 -19.65 0.08
C LYS A 63 9.59 -20.53 1.30
N SER A 64 10.17 -20.19 2.45
CA SER A 64 10.23 -21.07 3.62
C SER A 64 9.60 -20.52 4.90
N ASP A 65 9.63 -19.19 5.11
CA ASP A 65 9.16 -18.56 6.35
C ASP A 65 8.88 -17.07 6.15
N HIS A 66 7.61 -16.77 5.90
CA HIS A 66 7.16 -15.38 5.69
C HIS A 66 7.33 -14.50 6.94
N VAL A 67 7.19 -15.07 8.14
CA VAL A 67 7.38 -14.33 9.40
C VAL A 67 8.83 -13.91 9.54
N ALA A 68 9.77 -14.83 9.28
CA ALA A 68 11.19 -14.51 9.31
C ALA A 68 11.58 -13.46 8.27
N LEU A 69 10.99 -13.51 7.06
CA LEU A 69 11.22 -12.46 6.06
C LEU A 69 10.68 -11.11 6.52
N LEU A 70 9.45 -11.05 6.99
CA LEU A 70 8.84 -9.80 7.46
C LEU A 70 9.59 -9.24 8.69
N ALA A 71 10.08 -10.10 9.58
CA ALA A 71 10.93 -9.69 10.70
C ALA A 71 12.26 -9.11 10.21
N TYR A 72 12.93 -9.78 9.27
CA TYR A 72 14.16 -9.28 8.65
C TYR A 72 13.96 -7.91 7.98
N CYS A 73 12.88 -7.76 7.21
CA CYS A 73 12.53 -6.49 6.57
C CYS A 73 12.23 -5.39 7.61
N ARG A 74 11.49 -5.71 8.68
CA ARG A 74 11.21 -4.77 9.77
C ARG A 74 12.49 -4.30 10.45
N ASP A 75 13.38 -5.23 10.77
CA ASP A 75 14.64 -4.93 11.45
C ASP A 75 15.55 -4.09 10.56
N HIS A 76 15.62 -4.42 9.26
CA HIS A 76 16.31 -3.59 8.27
C HIS A 76 15.73 -2.17 8.21
N TYR A 77 14.39 -2.06 8.13
CA TYR A 77 13.70 -0.77 8.12
C TYR A 77 14.05 0.06 9.36
N GLN A 78 13.98 -0.51 10.55
CA GLN A 78 14.25 0.18 11.81
C GLN A 78 15.69 0.70 11.93
N HIS A 79 16.66 -0.01 11.34
CA HIS A 79 18.06 0.39 11.38
C HIS A 79 18.40 1.46 10.33
N ASN A 80 17.77 1.43 9.15
CA ASN A 80 18.22 2.19 7.99
C ASN A 80 17.33 3.37 7.65
N TYR A 81 16.05 3.39 8.04
CA TYR A 81 15.11 4.43 7.62
C TYR A 81 14.53 5.16 8.83
N ARG A 82 14.46 6.49 8.73
CA ARG A 82 13.93 7.38 9.78
C ARG A 82 12.66 8.09 9.35
N ASP A 83 12.64 8.49 8.10
CA ASP A 83 11.57 9.24 7.48
C ASP A 83 11.44 8.86 6.01
N TYR A 84 10.31 9.20 5.41
CA TYR A 84 10.13 9.07 3.97
C TYR A 84 8.98 9.93 3.45
N THR A 85 9.01 10.17 2.14
CA THR A 85 7.87 10.61 1.37
C THR A 85 7.45 9.54 0.37
N CYS A 86 6.18 9.47 0.04
CA CYS A 86 5.68 8.57 -1.00
C CYS A 86 4.33 9.03 -1.56
N THR A 87 3.92 8.41 -2.65
CA THR A 87 2.54 8.41 -3.14
C THR A 87 1.87 7.11 -2.75
N LEU A 88 0.83 7.18 -1.90
CA LEU A 88 0.01 6.02 -1.55
C LEU A 88 -1.21 5.94 -2.48
N ILE A 89 -1.34 4.84 -3.20
CA ILE A 89 -2.55 4.48 -3.94
C ILE A 89 -3.35 3.52 -3.05
N LYS A 90 -4.59 3.91 -2.75
CA LYS A 90 -5.41 3.21 -1.77
C LYS A 90 -6.81 2.91 -2.28
N GLN A 91 -7.25 1.66 -2.08
CA GLN A 91 -8.65 1.24 -2.23
C GLN A 91 -9.05 0.36 -1.05
N GLU A 92 -10.27 0.51 -0.58
CA GLU A 92 -10.82 -0.28 0.52
C GLU A 92 -12.30 -0.59 0.26
N ARG A 93 -12.75 -1.78 0.64
CA ARG A 93 -14.17 -2.14 0.61
C ARG A 93 -14.82 -1.70 1.92
N ILE A 94 -15.57 -0.62 1.85
CA ILE A 94 -16.27 -0.05 3.01
C ILE A 94 -17.78 -0.32 2.86
N LYS A 95 -18.39 -0.96 3.85
CA LYS A 95 -19.82 -1.32 3.84
C LYS A 95 -20.23 -2.06 2.56
N GLY A 96 -19.40 -3.01 2.12
CA GLY A 96 -19.64 -3.83 0.94
C GLY A 96 -19.28 -3.19 -0.41
N ALA A 97 -19.02 -1.89 -0.49
CA ALA A 97 -18.65 -1.21 -1.72
C ALA A 97 -17.14 -0.90 -1.79
N LEU A 98 -16.49 -1.24 -2.89
CA LEU A 98 -15.09 -0.86 -3.13
C LEU A 98 -15.02 0.65 -3.42
N THR A 99 -14.18 1.36 -2.66
CA THR A 99 -13.96 2.80 -2.88
C THR A 99 -13.31 3.07 -4.23
N LYS A 100 -13.51 4.28 -4.76
CA LYS A 100 -12.66 4.76 -5.87
C LYS A 100 -11.21 4.76 -5.42
N GLU A 101 -10.30 4.52 -6.36
CA GLU A 101 -8.87 4.60 -6.10
C GLU A 101 -8.48 6.00 -5.62
N GLN A 102 -7.87 6.06 -4.46
CA GLN A 102 -7.39 7.29 -3.83
C GLN A 102 -5.90 7.45 -4.13
N GLU A 103 -5.48 8.68 -4.42
CA GLU A 103 -4.07 9.04 -4.56
C GLU A 103 -3.70 10.05 -3.49
N ILE A 104 -2.70 9.71 -2.67
CA ILE A 104 -2.39 10.42 -1.43
C ILE A 104 -0.89 10.69 -1.39
N ALA A 105 -0.49 11.97 -1.36
CA ALA A 105 0.87 12.33 -1.00
C ALA A 105 1.07 12.16 0.50
N VAL A 106 2.16 11.51 0.89
CA VAL A 106 2.47 11.19 2.28
C VAL A 106 3.83 11.75 2.66
N LYS A 107 3.92 12.35 3.85
CA LYS A 107 5.14 12.55 4.61
C LYS A 107 5.04 11.69 5.88
N PHE A 108 6.09 10.99 6.22
CA PHE A 108 6.14 10.12 7.38
C PHE A 108 7.48 10.23 8.10
N MET A 109 7.45 10.26 9.43
CA MET A 109 8.62 10.21 10.30
C MET A 109 8.34 9.27 11.48
N ASP A 110 9.32 8.41 11.81
CA ASP A 110 9.15 7.40 12.86
C ASP A 110 9.25 7.97 14.29
N SER A 111 10.09 8.97 14.49
CA SER A 111 10.31 9.54 15.85
C SER A 111 10.54 11.05 15.80
N PRO A 112 9.64 11.85 16.44
CA PRO A 112 8.34 11.42 16.96
C PRO A 112 7.45 10.91 15.84
N PHE A 113 6.62 9.88 16.12
CA PHE A 113 5.74 9.32 15.09
C PHE A 113 4.84 10.41 14.52
N SER A 114 5.04 10.70 13.26
CA SER A 114 4.36 11.78 12.56
C SER A 114 3.95 11.38 11.16
N VAL A 115 2.73 11.68 10.77
CA VAL A 115 2.23 11.43 9.43
C VAL A 115 1.36 12.58 8.94
N ALA A 116 1.68 13.08 7.75
CA ALA A 116 0.87 14.03 7.02
C ALA A 116 0.44 13.42 5.68
N MET A 117 -0.85 13.48 5.40
CA MET A 117 -1.45 12.95 4.17
C MET A 117 -2.23 14.03 3.46
N LYS A 118 -2.04 14.16 2.15
CA LYS A 118 -2.79 15.07 1.29
C LYS A 118 -3.32 14.32 0.08
N TRP A 119 -4.64 14.29 -0.06
CA TRP A 119 -5.29 13.64 -1.20
C TRP A 119 -5.20 14.48 -2.46
N HIS A 120 -4.71 13.88 -3.53
CA HIS A 120 -4.76 14.44 -4.88
C HIS A 120 -5.98 13.95 -5.64
N ARG A 121 -6.46 12.74 -5.33
CA ARG A 121 -7.61 12.13 -6.01
C ARG A 121 -8.52 11.39 -5.04
N ASN A 122 -9.83 11.54 -5.25
CA ASN A 122 -10.91 10.84 -4.57
C ASN A 122 -10.84 10.87 -3.03
N PRO A 123 -10.66 12.03 -2.38
CA PRO A 123 -10.69 12.10 -0.92
C PRO A 123 -12.04 11.64 -0.38
N PRO A 124 -12.10 10.86 0.72
CA PRO A 124 -13.37 10.42 1.29
C PRO A 124 -14.14 11.58 1.92
N ILE A 125 -13.76 12.07 3.07
CA ILE A 125 -14.39 13.20 3.78
C ILE A 125 -13.39 14.34 3.94
N GLY A 126 -12.17 14.03 4.39
CA GLY A 126 -11.06 14.96 4.49
C GLY A 126 -10.14 14.88 3.28
N ASP A 127 -9.56 16.00 2.88
CA ASP A 127 -8.57 16.08 1.82
C ASP A 127 -7.14 16.29 2.33
N ALA A 128 -6.97 16.47 3.64
CA ALA A 128 -5.68 16.41 4.32
C ALA A 128 -5.85 15.93 5.77
N ILE A 129 -4.87 15.19 6.25
CA ILE A 129 -4.77 14.69 7.62
C ILE A 129 -3.36 14.96 8.14
N LEU A 130 -3.28 15.38 9.39
CA LEU A 130 -2.04 15.47 10.15
C LEU A 130 -2.22 14.72 11.47
N TYR A 131 -1.31 13.80 11.76
CA TYR A 131 -1.21 13.13 13.06
C TYR A 131 0.23 13.15 13.55
N VAL A 132 0.43 13.64 14.77
CA VAL A 132 1.70 13.62 15.49
C VAL A 132 1.43 13.03 16.86
N GLU A 133 2.08 11.90 17.15
CA GLU A 133 1.91 11.20 18.43
C GLU A 133 2.34 12.10 19.59
N GLY A 134 1.54 12.11 20.65
CA GLY A 134 1.74 13.02 21.81
C GLY A 134 1.25 14.45 21.62
N LYS A 135 1.04 14.93 20.38
CA LYS A 135 0.49 16.27 20.15
C LYS A 135 -1.05 16.24 20.04
N TYR A 136 -1.68 17.38 20.31
CA TYR A 136 -3.15 17.58 20.19
C TYR A 136 -3.99 16.55 20.97
N ASN A 137 -3.52 16.10 22.14
CA ASN A 137 -4.13 15.03 22.95
C ASN A 137 -4.28 13.72 22.15
N ASN A 138 -3.27 13.34 21.39
CA ASN A 138 -3.25 12.17 20.49
C ASN A 138 -4.41 12.17 19.48
N ARG A 139 -4.89 13.35 19.09
CA ARG A 139 -5.90 13.49 18.04
C ARG A 139 -5.25 13.90 16.72
N MET A 140 -5.75 13.35 15.63
CA MET A 140 -5.42 13.83 14.30
C MET A 140 -6.21 15.09 13.96
N ILE A 141 -5.62 15.96 13.13
CA ILE A 141 -6.29 17.13 12.55
C ILE A 141 -6.70 16.73 11.13
N VAL A 142 -7.99 16.89 10.81
CA VAL A 142 -8.56 16.58 9.51
C VAL A 142 -9.07 17.85 8.87
N ARG A 143 -8.59 18.15 7.65
CA ARG A 143 -9.15 19.23 6.84
C ARG A 143 -10.31 18.67 6.01
N PRO A 144 -11.56 19.13 6.18
CA PRO A 144 -12.68 18.69 5.37
C PRO A 144 -12.47 19.05 3.88
N LYS A 145 -12.86 18.17 2.95
CA LYS A 145 -12.80 18.48 1.51
C LYS A 145 -13.80 19.55 1.07
N SER A 146 -14.95 19.61 1.74
CA SER A 146 -16.00 20.58 1.46
C SER A 146 -15.64 21.96 1.97
N ARG A 147 -15.68 22.98 1.08
CA ARG A 147 -15.45 24.39 1.48
C ARG A 147 -16.46 24.88 2.51
N PHE A 148 -17.71 24.44 2.39
CA PHE A 148 -18.78 24.78 3.34
C PHE A 148 -18.46 24.25 4.75
N PHE A 149 -18.07 22.97 4.86
CA PHE A 149 -17.66 22.41 6.16
C PHE A 149 -16.40 23.07 6.73
N ARG A 150 -15.44 23.45 5.87
CA ARG A 150 -14.27 24.22 6.34
C ARG A 150 -14.68 25.55 6.97
N LEU A 151 -15.62 26.25 6.37
CA LEU A 151 -16.13 27.51 6.93
C LEU A 151 -16.78 27.28 8.29
N LEU A 152 -17.64 26.28 8.40
CA LEU A 152 -18.34 25.96 9.67
C LEU A 152 -17.38 25.50 10.79
N THR A 153 -16.28 24.83 10.44
CA THR A 153 -15.34 24.24 11.41
C THR A 153 -14.10 25.09 11.66
N GLY A 154 -14.05 26.31 11.13
CA GLY A 154 -12.86 27.16 11.21
C GLY A 154 -11.65 26.61 10.42
N GLY A 155 -11.87 25.68 9.47
CA GLY A 155 -10.86 25.15 8.57
C GLY A 155 -10.54 23.67 8.73
N SER A 156 -10.67 23.12 9.95
CA SER A 156 -10.35 21.72 10.24
C SER A 156 -11.07 21.23 11.50
N VAL A 157 -10.94 19.92 11.79
CA VAL A 157 -11.53 19.29 12.97
C VAL A 157 -10.56 18.30 13.60
N PHE A 158 -10.63 18.17 14.92
CA PHE A 158 -9.95 17.09 15.63
C PHE A 158 -10.74 15.79 15.57
N ARG A 159 -10.03 14.66 15.39
CA ARG A 159 -10.61 13.32 15.44
C ARG A 159 -9.66 12.37 16.18
N LYS A 160 -10.20 11.39 16.90
CA LYS A 160 -9.40 10.26 17.38
C LYS A 160 -9.02 9.39 16.18
N PRO A 161 -7.75 8.94 16.05
CA PRO A 161 -7.29 8.12 14.90
C PRO A 161 -8.11 6.84 14.70
N ASP A 162 -8.46 6.19 15.79
CA ASP A 162 -9.22 4.93 15.88
C ASP A 162 -10.70 5.13 16.26
N GLY A 163 -11.14 6.37 16.33
CA GLY A 163 -12.52 6.69 16.70
C GLY A 163 -13.54 6.34 15.61
N PRO A 164 -14.83 6.15 15.98
CA PRO A 164 -15.87 5.73 15.02
C PRO A 164 -15.99 6.67 13.81
N ASP A 165 -15.78 7.98 13.99
CA ASP A 165 -15.85 8.94 12.89
C ASP A 165 -14.69 8.80 11.90
N ALA A 166 -13.51 8.47 12.39
CA ALA A 166 -12.34 8.22 11.55
C ALA A 166 -12.51 6.91 10.78
N MET A 167 -12.97 5.86 11.48
CA MET A 167 -13.09 4.51 10.94
C MET A 167 -14.28 4.28 9.99
N LYS A 168 -15.19 5.26 9.86
CA LYS A 168 -16.34 5.14 8.93
C LYS A 168 -15.96 4.93 7.47
N ASN A 169 -14.78 5.41 7.05
CA ASN A 169 -14.34 5.46 5.65
C ASN A 169 -12.94 4.89 5.44
N THR A 170 -12.43 4.12 6.39
CA THR A 170 -11.15 3.43 6.28
C THR A 170 -11.15 2.15 7.11
N LEU A 171 -10.41 1.15 6.66
CA LEU A 171 -10.21 -0.11 7.40
C LEU A 171 -9.05 0.01 8.40
N ARG A 172 -8.17 0.99 8.25
CA ARG A 172 -6.96 1.12 9.07
C ARG A 172 -6.83 2.52 9.63
N PRO A 173 -6.65 2.67 10.95
CA PRO A 173 -6.43 3.95 11.57
C PRO A 173 -5.02 4.51 11.24
N VAL A 174 -4.90 5.85 11.25
CA VAL A 174 -3.66 6.52 10.85
C VAL A 174 -2.50 6.30 11.83
N ASN A 175 -2.78 6.01 13.09
CA ASN A 175 -1.77 5.76 14.13
C ASN A 175 -1.06 4.40 14.01
N ILE A 176 -1.49 3.52 13.10
CA ILE A 176 -0.76 2.29 12.73
C ILE A 176 -0.14 2.37 11.33
N PHE A 177 -0.14 3.55 10.72
CA PHE A 177 0.48 3.77 9.42
C PHE A 177 2.01 3.60 9.46
N GLY A 178 2.63 3.43 8.31
CA GLY A 178 4.08 3.32 8.13
C GLY A 178 4.57 1.88 8.03
N PHE A 179 5.73 1.71 7.39
CA PHE A 179 6.28 0.37 7.11
C PHE A 179 6.59 -0.40 8.39
N GLY A 180 7.20 0.24 9.38
CA GLY A 180 7.55 -0.41 10.65
C GLY A 180 6.33 -0.94 11.41
N ARG A 181 5.30 -0.10 11.61
CA ARG A 181 4.06 -0.50 12.28
C ARG A 181 3.27 -1.48 11.42
N GLY A 182 3.20 -1.26 10.10
CA GLY A 182 2.52 -2.17 9.17
C GLY A 182 3.11 -3.58 9.16
N MET A 183 4.43 -3.74 9.18
CA MET A 183 5.08 -5.05 9.27
C MET A 183 4.82 -5.73 10.63
N ARG A 184 4.76 -4.98 11.74
CA ARG A 184 4.36 -5.55 13.04
C ARG A 184 2.94 -6.11 13.00
N GLU A 185 1.99 -5.37 12.40
CA GLU A 185 0.61 -5.85 12.24
C GLU A 185 0.54 -7.11 11.37
N LEU A 186 1.27 -7.14 10.26
CA LEU A 186 1.35 -8.33 9.42
C LEU A 186 1.87 -9.54 10.21
N ILE A 187 2.99 -9.40 10.90
CA ILE A 187 3.60 -10.45 11.71
C ILE A 187 2.64 -10.93 12.81
N ALA A 188 1.91 -10.02 13.45
CA ALA A 188 0.93 -10.37 14.48
C ALA A 188 -0.18 -11.28 13.96
N VAL A 189 -0.73 -10.98 12.76
CA VAL A 189 -1.75 -11.83 12.12
C VAL A 189 -1.18 -13.21 11.75
N TYR A 190 0.06 -13.26 11.20
CA TYR A 190 0.72 -14.54 10.93
C TYR A 190 0.91 -15.37 12.20
N ALA A 191 1.38 -14.74 13.29
CA ALA A 191 1.58 -15.41 14.56
C ALA A 191 0.27 -15.91 15.20
N GLN A 192 -0.81 -15.13 15.09
CA GLN A 192 -2.15 -15.54 15.52
C GLN A 192 -2.60 -16.79 14.74
N ALA A 193 -2.57 -16.73 13.40
CA ALA A 193 -3.00 -17.83 12.56
C ALA A 193 -2.14 -19.10 12.73
N LYS A 194 -0.83 -18.93 12.94
CA LYS A 194 0.07 -20.06 13.22
C LYS A 194 -0.29 -20.75 14.54
N ARG A 195 -0.58 -19.99 15.59
CA ARG A 195 -1.02 -20.56 16.88
C ARG A 195 -2.35 -21.29 16.79
N ALA A 196 -3.27 -20.80 15.97
CA ALA A 196 -4.57 -21.43 15.74
C ALA A 196 -4.50 -22.66 14.81
N GLY A 197 -3.41 -22.84 14.08
CA GLY A 197 -3.29 -23.90 13.06
C GLY A 197 -3.93 -23.55 11.71
N ASP A 198 -4.30 -22.29 11.51
CA ASP A 198 -5.08 -21.78 10.36
C ASP A 198 -4.21 -21.26 9.22
N LEU A 199 -2.92 -21.06 9.48
CA LEU A 199 -2.01 -20.42 8.55
C LEU A 199 -1.68 -21.33 7.37
N LYS A 200 -1.96 -20.84 6.15
CA LYS A 200 -1.44 -21.40 4.91
C LYS A 200 -0.62 -20.33 4.18
N GLU A 201 0.65 -20.64 3.94
CA GLU A 201 1.61 -19.78 3.28
C GLU A 201 2.02 -20.37 1.94
N ALA A 202 2.20 -19.52 0.94
CA ALA A 202 2.74 -19.91 -0.36
C ALA A 202 3.63 -18.80 -0.93
N PHE A 203 4.69 -19.19 -1.62
CA PHE A 203 5.48 -18.27 -2.41
C PHE A 203 4.73 -17.93 -3.70
N GLY A 204 4.25 -16.70 -3.83
CA GLY A 204 3.48 -16.21 -4.98
C GLY A 204 4.35 -15.86 -6.20
N GLY A 205 5.66 -16.13 -6.16
CA GLY A 205 6.58 -15.83 -7.26
C GLY A 205 7.20 -14.45 -7.18
N TYR A 206 7.54 -13.92 -8.36
CA TYR A 206 8.13 -12.60 -8.54
C TYR A 206 7.15 -11.70 -9.29
N ALA A 207 7.17 -10.42 -8.98
CA ALA A 207 6.38 -9.41 -9.69
C ALA A 207 7.17 -8.11 -9.83
N GLU A 208 6.78 -7.31 -10.81
CA GLU A 208 7.19 -5.91 -10.88
C GLU A 208 6.02 -5.03 -10.46
N VAL A 209 6.26 -4.17 -9.47
CA VAL A 209 5.25 -3.26 -8.90
C VAL A 209 5.80 -1.85 -8.92
N ALA A 210 5.14 -0.95 -9.63
CA ALA A 210 5.58 0.45 -9.79
C ALA A 210 7.05 0.57 -10.25
N GLY A 211 7.48 -0.29 -11.19
CA GLY A 211 8.85 -0.32 -11.72
C GLY A 211 9.89 -0.96 -10.78
N ARG A 212 9.46 -1.63 -9.71
CA ARG A 212 10.35 -2.24 -8.72
C ARG A 212 10.17 -3.75 -8.63
N LYS A 213 11.28 -4.47 -8.53
CA LYS A 213 11.29 -5.94 -8.39
C LYS A 213 10.84 -6.34 -7.00
N THR A 214 9.89 -7.28 -6.93
CA THR A 214 9.35 -7.78 -5.68
C THR A 214 9.30 -9.30 -5.64
N VAL A 215 9.35 -9.86 -4.42
CA VAL A 215 8.87 -11.22 -4.13
C VAL A 215 7.44 -11.12 -3.58
N VAL A 216 6.62 -12.10 -3.92
CA VAL A 216 5.21 -12.13 -3.51
C VAL A 216 5.02 -13.18 -2.42
N LEU A 217 4.52 -12.76 -1.26
CA LEU A 217 4.09 -13.65 -0.20
C LEU A 217 2.58 -13.80 -0.28
N GLU A 218 2.10 -15.01 -0.34
CA GLU A 218 0.68 -15.33 -0.36
C GLU A 218 0.28 -16.02 0.95
N ARG A 219 -0.72 -15.45 1.64
CA ARG A 219 -1.28 -15.99 2.88
C ARG A 219 -2.76 -16.25 2.70
N HIS A 220 -3.22 -17.43 3.12
CA HIS A 220 -4.62 -17.80 3.20
C HIS A 220 -5.04 -18.08 4.64
N LEU A 221 -6.22 -17.61 5.01
CA LEU A 221 -6.83 -17.76 6.34
C LEU A 221 -8.31 -18.19 6.19
N PRO A 222 -8.83 -19.02 7.10
CA PRO A 222 -10.23 -19.42 7.11
C PRO A 222 -11.16 -18.27 7.51
N PRO A 223 -12.49 -18.40 7.35
CA PRO A 223 -13.47 -17.37 7.72
C PRO A 223 -13.75 -17.32 9.24
N GLU A 224 -12.74 -17.59 10.04
CA GLU A 224 -12.83 -17.66 11.50
C GLU A 224 -12.10 -16.49 12.15
N ASP A 225 -12.48 -16.13 13.36
CA ASP A 225 -11.78 -15.28 14.32
C ASP A 225 -11.12 -13.99 13.80
N ASP A 226 -11.92 -12.99 13.43
CA ASP A 226 -11.44 -11.61 13.22
C ASP A 226 -10.23 -11.45 12.27
N TYR A 227 -9.99 -12.43 11.39
CA TYR A 227 -8.96 -12.29 10.37
C TYR A 227 -9.33 -11.18 9.37
N PRO A 228 -8.34 -10.34 8.97
CA PRO A 228 -8.63 -9.16 8.15
C PRO A 228 -8.97 -9.50 6.69
N ALA A 229 -8.62 -10.70 6.21
CA ALA A 229 -8.82 -11.13 4.84
C ALA A 229 -8.65 -12.65 4.71
N CYS A 230 -9.39 -13.27 3.78
CA CYS A 230 -9.22 -14.67 3.39
C CYS A 230 -7.87 -14.91 2.73
N LYS A 231 -7.53 -14.07 1.75
CA LYS A 231 -6.25 -14.09 1.07
C LYS A 231 -5.56 -12.74 1.16
N THR A 232 -4.24 -12.75 1.41
CA THR A 232 -3.41 -11.55 1.38
C THR A 232 -2.21 -11.80 0.48
N LEU A 233 -1.97 -10.88 -0.46
CA LEU A 233 -0.74 -10.81 -1.26
C LEU A 233 0.10 -9.66 -0.74
N ILE A 234 1.37 -9.94 -0.41
CA ILE A 234 2.32 -8.96 0.10
C ILE A 234 3.50 -8.92 -0.86
N TYR A 235 3.69 -7.78 -1.52
CA TYR A 235 4.75 -7.57 -2.50
C TYR A 235 5.92 -6.88 -1.79
N VAL A 236 6.94 -7.64 -1.46
CA VAL A 236 8.14 -7.14 -0.76
C VAL A 236 9.19 -6.73 -1.78
N ASP A 237 9.57 -5.47 -1.77
CA ASP A 237 10.65 -4.92 -2.59
C ASP A 237 11.99 -5.53 -2.16
N VAL A 238 12.76 -6.07 -3.12
CA VAL A 238 14.00 -6.80 -2.84
C VAL A 238 15.19 -5.89 -2.55
N GLU A 239 15.08 -4.58 -2.82
CA GLU A 239 16.14 -3.60 -2.55
C GLU A 239 15.84 -2.77 -1.31
N TYR A 240 14.62 -2.24 -1.21
CA TYR A 240 14.19 -1.45 -0.04
C TYR A 240 13.86 -2.31 1.17
N LEU A 241 13.61 -3.60 0.98
CA LEU A 241 13.22 -4.55 2.02
C LEU A 241 12.00 -4.08 2.81
N VAL A 242 10.99 -3.60 2.09
CA VAL A 242 9.68 -3.19 2.65
C VAL A 242 8.55 -3.69 1.75
N PRO A 243 7.35 -3.94 2.30
CA PRO A 243 6.17 -4.25 1.52
C PRO A 243 5.68 -3.01 0.77
N ILE A 244 5.88 -2.94 -0.55
CA ILE A 244 5.45 -1.80 -1.37
C ILE A 244 4.02 -1.93 -1.91
N CYS A 245 3.45 -3.14 -1.91
CA CYS A 245 2.04 -3.35 -2.20
C CYS A 245 1.47 -4.44 -1.29
N ILE A 246 0.25 -4.23 -0.80
CA ILE A 246 -0.48 -5.22 0.00
C ILE A 246 -1.91 -5.25 -0.54
N GLU A 247 -2.36 -6.44 -0.94
CA GLU A 247 -3.73 -6.69 -1.41
C GLU A 247 -4.40 -7.72 -0.51
N GLY A 248 -5.56 -7.37 0.01
CA GLY A 248 -6.42 -8.26 0.79
C GLY A 248 -7.68 -8.62 0.01
N PHE A 249 -8.09 -9.88 0.06
CA PHE A 249 -9.32 -10.39 -0.57
C PHE A 249 -10.23 -10.98 0.49
N ASP A 250 -11.54 -10.72 0.37
CA ASP A 250 -12.56 -11.28 1.25
C ASP A 250 -12.84 -12.76 0.92
N TRP A 251 -13.73 -13.38 1.68
CA TRP A 251 -14.10 -14.80 1.53
C TRP A 251 -14.93 -15.09 0.28
N ASP A 252 -15.43 -14.05 -0.42
CA ASP A 252 -16.04 -14.17 -1.75
C ASP A 252 -15.02 -13.99 -2.87
N GLY A 253 -13.73 -13.85 -2.55
CA GLY A 253 -12.64 -13.63 -3.50
C GLY A 253 -12.56 -12.21 -4.06
N ARG A 254 -13.34 -11.26 -3.50
CA ARG A 254 -13.38 -9.87 -3.95
C ARG A 254 -12.27 -9.07 -3.27
N LEU A 255 -11.69 -8.10 -3.98
CA LEU A 255 -10.72 -7.17 -3.39
C LEU A 255 -11.37 -6.43 -2.20
N SER A 256 -10.79 -6.64 -1.01
CA SER A 256 -11.16 -5.98 0.24
C SER A 256 -10.34 -4.71 0.48
N SER A 257 -9.02 -4.79 0.21
CA SER A 257 -8.12 -3.64 0.37
C SER A 257 -6.92 -3.74 -0.57
N ARG A 258 -6.45 -2.58 -1.02
CA ARG A 258 -5.19 -2.43 -1.75
C ARG A 258 -4.47 -1.18 -1.25
N TYR A 259 -3.19 -1.36 -0.91
CA TYR A 259 -2.28 -0.30 -0.49
C TYR A 259 -1.02 -0.43 -1.33
N LEU A 260 -0.79 0.49 -2.27
CA LEU A 260 0.38 0.53 -3.12
C LEU A 260 1.16 1.80 -2.83
N TYR A 261 2.43 1.66 -2.45
CA TYR A 261 3.37 2.74 -2.22
C TYR A 261 4.27 2.89 -3.45
N ARG A 262 4.28 4.07 -4.05
CA ARG A 262 5.16 4.40 -5.16
C ARG A 262 5.89 5.72 -4.91
N ASP A 263 6.90 5.99 -5.70
CA ASP A 263 7.73 7.20 -5.59
C ASP A 263 8.34 7.37 -4.18
N ILE A 264 8.69 6.24 -3.55
CA ILE A 264 9.20 6.24 -2.18
C ILE A 264 10.59 6.84 -2.15
N ARG A 265 10.79 7.81 -1.26
CA ARG A 265 12.08 8.41 -0.98
C ARG A 265 12.33 8.33 0.52
N PHE A 266 13.26 7.49 0.92
CA PHE A 266 13.65 7.34 2.32
C PHE A 266 14.71 8.37 2.73
N ASN A 267 14.74 8.70 4.02
CA ASN A 267 15.71 9.56 4.67
C ASN A 267 15.86 10.92 3.97
N VAL A 268 14.72 11.55 3.64
CA VAL A 268 14.69 12.85 2.97
C VAL A 268 14.98 14.02 3.94
N GLY A 269 15.18 13.71 5.22
CA GLY A 269 15.52 14.68 6.26
C GLY A 269 14.32 15.45 6.78
N LEU A 270 13.15 14.81 6.90
CA LEU A 270 11.98 15.45 7.50
C LEU A 270 12.25 15.79 8.97
N THR A 271 11.75 16.94 9.39
CA THR A 271 11.84 17.47 10.74
C THR A 271 10.45 17.65 11.34
N GLU A 272 10.35 17.99 12.63
CA GLU A 272 9.06 18.31 13.26
C GLU A 272 8.34 19.48 12.58
N ASP A 273 9.08 20.43 11.99
CA ASP A 273 8.52 21.57 11.27
C ASP A 273 7.74 21.15 10.03
N ASP A 274 8.14 20.05 9.38
CA ASP A 274 7.39 19.47 8.24
C ASP A 274 6.02 18.93 8.63
N PHE A 275 5.78 18.72 9.94
CA PHE A 275 4.53 18.23 10.50
C PHE A 275 3.79 19.31 11.31
N LEU A 276 4.16 20.57 11.15
CA LEU A 276 3.32 21.69 11.60
C LEU A 276 2.05 21.76 10.72
N PRO A 277 0.89 22.12 11.31
CA PRO A 277 -0.35 22.25 10.53
C PRO A 277 -0.22 23.17 9.33
N GLU A 278 0.46 24.28 9.49
CA GLU A 278 0.69 25.32 8.46
C GLU A 278 1.49 24.76 7.28
N ALA A 279 2.54 23.97 7.57
CA ALA A 279 3.38 23.31 6.54
C ALA A 279 2.61 22.29 5.70
N ASN A 280 1.42 21.88 6.18
CA ASN A 280 0.54 20.92 5.51
C ASN A 280 -0.77 21.56 5.00
N GLY A 281 -0.86 22.91 5.05
CA GLY A 281 -2.05 23.66 4.62
C GLY A 281 -3.27 23.33 5.47
N ILE A 282 -3.07 23.01 6.75
CA ILE A 282 -4.09 22.70 7.74
C ILE A 282 -4.11 23.84 8.76
N LYS A 283 -5.29 24.34 9.11
CA LYS A 283 -5.49 25.28 10.20
C LYS A 283 -5.84 24.49 11.46
N VAL A 284 -5.20 24.82 12.59
CA VAL A 284 -5.57 24.20 13.88
C VAL A 284 -7.02 24.59 14.22
N PRO A 285 -7.89 23.62 14.58
CA PRO A 285 -9.25 23.94 15.00
C PRO A 285 -9.24 24.88 16.20
N SER A 286 -10.06 25.93 16.16
CA SER A 286 -10.38 26.70 17.38
C SER A 286 -11.06 25.77 18.41
N LYS A 287 -10.69 25.94 19.69
CA LYS A 287 -11.23 25.14 20.79
C LYS A 287 -12.73 25.32 20.92
#